data_69de1c3a4d1e4a746ef8a17b9caa80df
#
_entry.id   69de1c3a4d1e4a746ef8a17b9caa80df
#
_cell.length_a   1.000
_cell.length_b   1.000
_cell.length_c   1.000
_cell.angle_alpha   90.00
_cell.angle_beta   90.00
_cell.angle_gamma   90.00
#
_symmetry.space_group_name_H-M   'P 1'
#
loop_
_entity.id
_entity.type
_entity.pdbx_description
1 polymer ?
#
loop_
_entity_poly.entity_id
_entity_poly.type
_entity_poly.pdbx_seq_one_letter_code
_entity_poly.pdbx_strand_id
1 'polypeptide(L)'
;MRKVTTLLSTLALATTLTAQTFPQTERQYLSGHGCDDMVEWDFFCTDGRNSGKWTKIGVPSCWELQGFGTYQYGISFYGKAFPEGIAGEKGMYKYEFEVPEEFRGKQVNLVFEASMTDTEVKVNGRKAGSKHQGAFYRFSYNVTDLLKYGKKNLLEVTVSKESENASVNLVERRADYWNFGGIFRPVFLEV
;
A
#
# COMPACT_ATOMS: atom_id res chain seq x y z
N MET A 1 -26.60 -13.11 -83.48
CA MET A 1 -25.54 -13.24 -82.48
C MET A 1 -25.99 -12.53 -81.22
N ARG A 2 -26.39 -13.27 -80.13
CA ARG A 2 -26.82 -12.71 -78.86
C ARG A 2 -25.62 -12.71 -77.94
N LYS A 3 -25.25 -11.53 -77.43
CA LYS A 3 -24.18 -11.39 -76.39
C LYS A 3 -24.84 -11.65 -75.03
N VAL A 4 -24.36 -12.69 -74.35
CA VAL A 4 -24.76 -12.97 -72.97
C VAL A 4 -23.71 -12.24 -72.10
N THR A 5 -24.20 -11.26 -71.30
CA THR A 5 -23.38 -10.55 -70.29
C THR A 5 -23.57 -11.24 -68.97
N THR A 6 -22.52 -11.92 -68.48
CA THR A 6 -22.51 -12.58 -67.20
C THR A 6 -22.13 -11.54 -66.13
N LEU A 7 -23.06 -11.25 -65.22
CA LEU A 7 -22.80 -10.39 -64.05
C LEU A 7 -22.19 -11.24 -62.94
N LEU A 8 -20.94 -11.01 -62.61
CA LEU A 8 -20.29 -11.60 -61.41
C LEU A 8 -20.64 -10.74 -60.19
N SER A 9 -21.46 -11.26 -59.29
CA SER A 9 -21.72 -10.66 -57.98
C SER A 9 -20.66 -11.11 -57.02
N THR A 10 -19.73 -10.23 -56.65
CA THR A 10 -18.76 -10.44 -55.57
C THR A 10 -19.45 -10.13 -54.22
N LEU A 11 -19.74 -11.17 -53.46
CA LEU A 11 -20.27 -11.07 -52.11
C LEU A 11 -19.06 -10.80 -51.15
N ALA A 12 -18.91 -9.56 -50.70
CA ALA A 12 -17.91 -9.19 -49.68
C ALA A 12 -18.40 -9.63 -48.31
N LEU A 13 -17.77 -10.66 -47.75
CA LEU A 13 -18.03 -11.12 -46.39
C LEU A 13 -17.24 -10.21 -45.42
N ALA A 14 -17.93 -9.24 -44.82
CA ALA A 14 -17.34 -8.41 -43.75
C ALA A 14 -17.28 -9.21 -42.45
N THR A 15 -16.13 -9.77 -42.14
CA THR A 15 -15.87 -10.35 -40.82
C THR A 15 -15.64 -9.21 -39.80
N THR A 16 -16.63 -8.95 -38.95
CA THR A 16 -16.44 -8.08 -37.80
C THR A 16 -15.54 -8.79 -36.78
N LEU A 17 -14.26 -8.38 -36.70
CA LEU A 17 -13.39 -8.75 -35.59
C LEU A 17 -13.92 -8.03 -34.34
N THR A 18 -14.63 -8.74 -33.48
CA THR A 18 -14.88 -8.27 -32.11
C THR A 18 -13.55 -8.42 -31.34
N ALA A 19 -12.90 -7.30 -31.06
CA ALA A 19 -11.77 -7.29 -30.14
C ALA A 19 -12.25 -7.80 -28.78
N GLN A 20 -11.74 -8.95 -28.34
CA GLN A 20 -11.95 -9.40 -26.97
C GLN A 20 -11.19 -8.44 -26.05
N THR A 21 -11.90 -7.59 -25.34
CA THR A 21 -11.32 -6.81 -24.23
C THR A 21 -11.14 -7.76 -23.06
N PHE A 22 -9.89 -8.12 -22.79
CA PHE A 22 -9.56 -8.83 -21.54
C PHE A 22 -9.76 -7.88 -20.36
N PRO A 23 -10.29 -8.36 -19.22
CA PRO A 23 -10.39 -7.55 -18.03
C PRO A 23 -8.98 -7.06 -17.63
N GLN A 24 -8.83 -5.76 -17.51
CA GLN A 24 -7.57 -5.15 -17.06
C GLN A 24 -7.65 -4.91 -15.57
N THR A 25 -6.56 -5.17 -14.86
CA THR A 25 -6.42 -4.79 -13.44
C THR A 25 -6.40 -3.28 -13.33
N GLU A 26 -7.32 -2.75 -12.56
CA GLU A 26 -7.43 -1.32 -12.26
C GLU A 26 -6.81 -1.02 -10.90
N ARG A 27 -6.11 0.12 -10.76
CA ARG A 27 -5.52 0.56 -9.50
C ARG A 27 -6.00 1.95 -9.12
N GLN A 28 -6.53 2.07 -7.90
CA GLN A 28 -6.81 3.34 -7.26
C GLN A 28 -5.78 3.57 -6.17
N TYR A 29 -4.85 4.51 -6.40
CA TYR A 29 -3.84 4.87 -5.40
C TYR A 29 -4.45 5.62 -4.22
N LEU A 30 -4.10 5.21 -3.01
CA LEU A 30 -4.46 5.85 -1.74
C LEU A 30 -3.29 6.68 -1.20
N SER A 31 -2.09 6.39 -1.64
CA SER A 31 -0.87 7.16 -1.40
C SER A 31 -0.34 7.75 -2.71
N GLY A 32 0.77 8.49 -2.63
CA GLY A 32 1.56 8.82 -3.80
C GLY A 32 2.30 7.59 -4.37
N HIS A 33 3.00 7.81 -5.48
CA HIS A 33 3.76 6.77 -6.18
C HIS A 33 5.21 6.64 -5.68
N GLY A 34 5.70 7.64 -4.94
CA GLY A 34 7.05 7.70 -4.40
C GLY A 34 7.28 8.91 -3.51
N CYS A 35 8.52 9.11 -3.08
CA CYS A 35 8.90 10.21 -2.18
C CYS A 35 8.73 11.61 -2.79
N ASP A 36 8.68 11.71 -4.12
CA ASP A 36 8.49 12.99 -4.84
C ASP A 36 7.01 13.27 -5.17
N ASP A 37 6.13 12.33 -4.85
CA ASP A 37 4.69 12.38 -5.12
C ASP A 37 3.94 11.77 -3.93
N MET A 38 4.03 12.43 -2.76
CA MET A 38 3.40 11.95 -1.53
C MET A 38 1.97 12.49 -1.39
N VAL A 39 1.09 11.67 -0.81
CA VAL A 39 -0.25 12.08 -0.37
C VAL A 39 -0.25 12.25 1.14
N GLU A 40 -0.83 13.32 1.64
CA GLU A 40 -0.88 13.63 3.07
C GLU A 40 -1.92 12.77 3.80
N TRP A 41 -1.48 12.05 4.83
CA TRP A 41 -2.31 11.26 5.74
C TRP A 41 -2.23 11.80 7.17
N ASP A 42 -3.26 11.55 7.99
CA ASP A 42 -3.15 11.75 9.44
C ASP A 42 -2.15 10.76 10.04
N PHE A 43 -1.31 11.25 10.95
CA PHE A 43 -0.21 10.48 11.52
C PHE A 43 -0.01 10.75 13.01
N PHE A 44 0.31 9.71 13.75
CA PHE A 44 0.70 9.77 15.15
C PHE A 44 1.93 8.88 15.37
N CYS A 45 3.03 9.47 15.83
CA CYS A 45 4.21 8.72 16.27
C CYS A 45 4.13 8.49 17.77
N THR A 46 4.40 7.27 18.22
CA THR A 46 4.27 6.92 19.65
C THR A 46 5.45 7.37 20.47
N ASP A 47 6.64 7.52 19.88
CA ASP A 47 7.86 7.86 20.58
C ASP A 47 8.83 8.67 19.71
N GLY A 48 9.90 9.21 20.30
CA GLY A 48 10.93 9.99 19.63
C GLY A 48 10.49 11.42 19.27
N ARG A 49 11.10 11.97 18.21
CA ARG A 49 10.84 13.34 17.76
C ARG A 49 9.41 13.53 17.30
N ASN A 50 8.82 14.68 17.68
CA ASN A 50 7.46 15.08 17.30
C ASN A 50 6.36 14.04 17.58
N SER A 51 6.59 13.15 18.56
CA SER A 51 5.66 12.11 18.98
C SER A 51 4.55 12.61 19.90
N GLY A 52 3.58 11.75 20.21
CA GLY A 52 2.55 11.96 21.24
C GLY A 52 1.38 12.84 20.81
N LYS A 53 1.26 13.20 19.52
CA LYS A 53 0.15 13.98 18.98
C LYS A 53 -0.18 13.57 17.55
N TRP A 54 -1.45 13.72 17.17
CA TRP A 54 -1.88 13.60 15.79
C TRP A 54 -1.39 14.80 14.98
N THR A 55 -0.89 14.54 13.80
CA THR A 55 -0.37 15.49 12.83
C THR A 55 -0.56 14.95 11.42
N LYS A 56 0.18 15.47 10.45
CA LYS A 56 0.18 15.02 9.06
C LYS A 56 1.56 14.48 8.67
N ILE A 57 1.55 13.53 7.72
CA ILE A 57 2.75 12.97 7.10
C ILE A 57 2.49 12.68 5.63
N GLY A 58 3.50 12.87 4.78
CA GLY A 58 3.45 12.42 3.40
C GLY A 58 3.64 10.90 3.29
N VAL A 59 2.79 10.22 2.52
CA VAL A 59 2.85 8.77 2.25
C VAL A 59 2.96 8.56 0.73
N PRO A 60 3.93 7.76 0.24
CA PRO A 60 4.84 6.90 0.98
C PRO A 60 6.07 7.63 1.52
N SER A 61 6.49 7.32 2.74
CA SER A 61 7.75 7.83 3.32
C SER A 61 8.17 7.02 4.56
N CYS A 62 9.46 7.18 4.94
CA CYS A 62 9.92 6.82 6.28
C CYS A 62 9.66 8.00 7.21
N TRP A 63 9.06 7.76 8.38
CA TRP A 63 8.68 8.86 9.27
C TRP A 63 9.88 9.62 9.85
N GLU A 64 11.07 8.98 9.97
CA GLU A 64 12.28 9.66 10.44
C GLU A 64 12.75 10.76 9.47
N LEU A 65 12.58 10.52 8.17
CA LEU A 65 12.93 11.48 7.12
C LEU A 65 11.93 12.65 7.05
N GLN A 66 10.74 12.47 7.62
CA GLN A 66 9.72 13.52 7.80
C GLN A 66 9.83 14.23 9.16
N GLY A 67 10.88 13.93 9.95
CA GLY A 67 11.14 14.60 11.22
C GLY A 67 10.53 13.96 12.45
N PHE A 68 10.02 12.74 12.35
CA PHE A 68 9.40 12.01 13.47
C PHE A 68 10.31 10.90 14.01
N GLY A 69 9.95 10.35 15.18
CA GLY A 69 10.56 9.15 15.72
C GLY A 69 12.06 9.29 16.05
N THR A 70 12.73 8.17 16.12
CA THR A 70 14.13 8.07 16.54
C THR A 70 14.97 7.41 15.46
N TYR A 71 16.11 8.03 15.10
CA TYR A 71 17.10 7.38 14.25
C TYR A 71 17.74 6.21 14.97
N GLN A 72 17.73 5.04 14.33
CA GLN A 72 18.32 3.82 14.85
C GLN A 72 19.26 3.19 13.81
N TYR A 73 20.45 2.83 14.22
CA TYR A 73 21.38 2.08 13.38
C TYR A 73 21.30 0.59 13.68
N GLY A 74 21.42 -0.25 12.64
CA GLY A 74 21.16 -1.69 12.72
C GLY A 74 22.18 -2.51 13.47
N ILE A 75 23.40 -1.96 13.68
CA ILE A 75 24.45 -2.55 14.50
C ILE A 75 24.93 -1.59 15.60
N SER A 76 25.43 -2.15 16.69
CA SER A 76 26.05 -1.32 17.72
C SER A 76 27.48 -0.96 17.33
N PHE A 77 27.82 0.34 17.40
CA PHE A 77 29.19 0.82 17.26
C PHE A 77 29.87 0.98 18.61
N TYR A 78 31.14 0.64 18.66
CA TYR A 78 32.01 0.86 19.86
C TYR A 78 31.44 0.26 21.14
N GLY A 79 30.82 -0.91 21.08
CA GLY A 79 30.30 -1.60 22.25
C GLY A 79 29.08 -0.95 22.90
N LYS A 80 28.47 0.05 22.27
CA LYS A 80 27.19 0.61 22.73
C LYS A 80 26.07 -0.31 22.35
N ALA A 81 25.28 -0.74 23.33
CA ALA A 81 24.02 -1.44 23.08
C ALA A 81 23.06 -0.56 22.27
N PHE A 82 22.10 -1.20 21.56
CA PHE A 82 20.99 -0.47 20.96
C PHE A 82 20.27 0.32 22.07
N PRO A 83 19.84 1.56 21.78
CA PRO A 83 19.03 2.31 22.73
C PRO A 83 17.81 1.49 23.14
N GLU A 84 17.57 1.36 24.46
CA GLU A 84 16.35 0.76 24.96
C GLU A 84 15.15 1.62 24.53
N GLY A 85 14.02 0.97 24.23
CA GLY A 85 12.73 1.64 23.93
C GLY A 85 12.41 1.85 22.45
N ILE A 86 13.35 1.67 21.53
CA ILE A 86 13.06 1.85 20.10
C ILE A 86 12.16 0.73 19.55
N ALA A 87 12.28 -0.48 20.08
CA ALA A 87 11.44 -1.63 19.71
C ALA A 87 9.94 -1.35 19.84
N GLY A 88 9.52 -0.42 20.71
CA GLY A 88 8.14 -0.02 20.92
C GLY A 88 7.62 1.08 19.99
N GLU A 89 8.50 1.75 19.23
CA GLU A 89 8.12 2.88 18.38
C GLU A 89 7.18 2.44 17.26
N LYS A 90 6.03 3.12 17.16
CA LYS A 90 4.98 2.85 16.17
C LYS A 90 4.52 4.14 15.50
N GLY A 91 4.17 4.00 14.21
CA GLY A 91 3.42 5.00 13.47
C GLY A 91 1.97 4.55 13.29
N MET A 92 1.03 5.39 13.68
CA MET A 92 -0.39 5.17 13.43
C MET A 92 -0.86 6.15 12.36
N TYR A 93 -1.54 5.62 11.33
CA TYR A 93 -1.98 6.37 10.17
C TYR A 93 -3.49 6.29 10.04
N LYS A 94 -4.10 7.38 9.52
CA LYS A 94 -5.50 7.41 9.10
C LYS A 94 -5.61 8.10 7.76
N TYR A 95 -6.46 7.55 6.89
CA TYR A 95 -6.76 8.14 5.60
C TYR A 95 -8.21 7.90 5.21
N GLU A 96 -8.92 8.99 4.87
CA GLU A 96 -10.25 8.91 4.29
C GLU A 96 -10.17 8.85 2.78
N PHE A 97 -10.90 7.92 2.15
CA PHE A 97 -10.93 7.75 0.71
C PHE A 97 -12.32 7.33 0.24
N GLU A 98 -12.62 7.63 -1.00
CA GLU A 98 -13.86 7.18 -1.66
C GLU A 98 -13.56 6.00 -2.58
N VAL A 99 -14.50 5.06 -2.65
CA VAL A 99 -14.42 3.90 -3.56
C VAL A 99 -15.52 4.07 -4.60
N PRO A 100 -15.18 4.05 -5.89
CA PRO A 100 -16.15 4.15 -6.97
C PRO A 100 -17.25 3.10 -6.87
N GLU A 101 -18.48 3.47 -7.23
CA GLU A 101 -19.62 2.54 -7.20
C GLU A 101 -19.45 1.39 -8.20
N GLU A 102 -18.73 1.62 -9.31
CA GLU A 102 -18.41 0.63 -10.33
C GLU A 102 -17.49 -0.51 -9.87
N PHE A 103 -16.88 -0.38 -8.68
CA PHE A 103 -16.11 -1.47 -8.06
C PHE A 103 -16.99 -2.47 -7.31
N ARG A 104 -18.27 -2.13 -7.11
CA ARG A 104 -19.24 -3.04 -6.47
C ARG A 104 -19.38 -4.34 -7.28
N GLY A 105 -19.29 -5.47 -6.57
CA GLY A 105 -19.38 -6.80 -7.17
C GLY A 105 -18.07 -7.31 -7.79
N LYS A 106 -17.02 -6.50 -7.80
CA LYS A 106 -15.66 -6.94 -8.14
C LYS A 106 -14.89 -7.32 -6.88
N GLN A 107 -13.88 -8.15 -7.03
CA GLN A 107 -12.91 -8.38 -5.95
C GLN A 107 -11.97 -7.18 -5.84
N VAL A 108 -11.87 -6.62 -4.63
CA VAL A 108 -11.00 -5.48 -4.34
C VAL A 108 -9.97 -5.88 -3.29
N ASN A 109 -8.69 -5.75 -3.64
CA ASN A 109 -7.58 -6.00 -2.76
C ASN A 109 -6.92 -4.67 -2.36
N LEU A 110 -6.71 -4.45 -1.07
CA LEU A 110 -5.88 -3.37 -0.55
C LEU A 110 -4.43 -3.85 -0.53
N VAL A 111 -3.58 -3.21 -1.30
CA VAL A 111 -2.20 -3.61 -1.55
C VAL A 111 -1.26 -2.60 -0.91
N PHE A 112 -0.27 -3.10 -0.20
CA PHE A 112 0.91 -2.39 0.27
C PHE A 112 2.13 -2.93 -0.48
N GLU A 113 2.84 -2.08 -1.20
CA GLU A 113 4.09 -2.49 -1.85
C GLU A 113 5.21 -2.76 -0.84
N ALA A 114 5.22 -2.09 0.30
CA ALA A 114 5.96 -2.43 1.51
C ALA A 114 5.69 -1.45 2.66
N SER A 115 5.92 -1.90 3.89
CA SER A 115 5.96 -1.08 5.11
C SER A 115 6.95 -1.67 6.11
N MET A 116 7.59 -0.83 6.91
CA MET A 116 8.61 -1.24 7.90
C MET A 116 8.10 -1.06 9.32
N THR A 117 7.83 -2.15 10.13
CA THR A 117 8.04 -3.58 9.77
C THR A 117 6.73 -4.35 9.95
N ASP A 118 6.23 -4.52 11.21
CA ASP A 118 4.95 -5.16 11.46
C ASP A 118 3.80 -4.21 11.16
N THR A 119 2.84 -4.67 10.37
CA THR A 119 1.75 -3.81 9.90
C THR A 119 0.38 -4.42 10.21
N GLU A 120 -0.45 -3.67 10.92
CA GLU A 120 -1.84 -3.99 11.19
C GLU A 120 -2.75 -3.02 10.45
N VAL A 121 -3.77 -3.55 9.77
CA VAL A 121 -4.64 -2.77 8.91
C VAL A 121 -6.11 -2.95 9.28
N LYS A 122 -6.84 -1.83 9.36
CA LYS A 122 -8.30 -1.81 9.49
C LYS A 122 -8.91 -0.95 8.39
N VAL A 123 -10.05 -1.40 7.90
CA VAL A 123 -10.92 -0.65 7.00
C VAL A 123 -12.27 -0.50 7.66
N ASN A 124 -12.74 0.74 7.83
CA ASN A 124 -14.00 1.06 8.52
C ASN A 124 -14.11 0.43 9.92
N GLY A 125 -12.99 0.43 10.68
CA GLY A 125 -12.89 -0.13 12.03
C GLY A 125 -12.78 -1.66 12.10
N ARG A 126 -12.88 -2.38 10.98
CA ARG A 126 -12.77 -3.85 10.92
C ARG A 126 -11.37 -4.25 10.45
N LYS A 127 -10.77 -5.28 11.08
CA LYS A 127 -9.46 -5.80 10.65
C LYS A 127 -9.53 -6.31 9.22
N ALA A 128 -8.55 -5.91 8.39
CA ALA A 128 -8.44 -6.36 7.00
C ALA A 128 -7.91 -7.81 6.89
N GLY A 129 -7.10 -8.22 7.84
CA GLY A 129 -6.53 -9.55 7.91
C GLY A 129 -5.58 -9.73 9.09
N SER A 130 -4.72 -10.72 9.03
CA SER A 130 -3.65 -10.93 10.02
C SER A 130 -2.58 -9.84 9.93
N LYS A 131 -1.83 -9.65 11.03
CA LYS A 131 -0.66 -8.77 11.04
C LYS A 131 0.35 -9.25 9.99
N HIS A 132 0.79 -8.34 9.11
CA HIS A 132 1.92 -8.57 8.23
C HIS A 132 3.22 -8.38 9.00
N GLN A 133 4.22 -9.23 8.73
CA GLN A 133 5.57 -9.13 9.28
C GLN A 133 6.59 -9.19 8.16
N GLY A 134 7.55 -8.28 8.16
CA GLY A 134 8.59 -8.14 7.15
C GLY A 134 8.56 -6.78 6.46
N ALA A 135 9.76 -6.18 6.27
CA ALA A 135 9.88 -4.79 5.84
C ALA A 135 9.83 -4.60 4.32
N PHE A 136 10.20 -5.60 3.52
CA PHE A 136 10.53 -5.40 2.11
C PHE A 136 9.61 -6.11 1.13
N TYR A 137 8.52 -6.69 1.63
CA TYR A 137 7.62 -7.55 0.88
C TYR A 137 6.31 -6.83 0.56
N ARG A 138 5.81 -7.03 -0.68
CA ARG A 138 4.44 -6.70 -1.04
C ARG A 138 3.49 -7.64 -0.32
N PHE A 139 2.42 -7.08 0.24
CA PHE A 139 1.32 -7.83 0.83
C PHE A 139 -0.03 -7.19 0.51
N SER A 140 -1.09 -7.98 0.62
CA SER A 140 -2.44 -7.51 0.32
C SER A 140 -3.50 -8.16 1.18
N TYR A 141 -4.64 -7.48 1.29
CA TYR A 141 -5.83 -7.97 1.96
C TYR A 141 -7.02 -7.86 1.02
N ASN A 142 -7.82 -8.92 0.90
CA ASN A 142 -9.12 -8.80 0.26
C ASN A 142 -10.04 -7.98 1.17
N VAL A 143 -10.42 -6.79 0.72
CA VAL A 143 -11.24 -5.84 1.49
C VAL A 143 -12.64 -5.66 0.91
N THR A 144 -13.03 -6.46 -0.08
CA THR A 144 -14.30 -6.37 -0.80
C THR A 144 -15.50 -6.15 0.13
N ASP A 145 -15.61 -6.97 1.19
CA ASP A 145 -16.72 -6.93 2.14
C ASP A 145 -16.55 -5.90 3.27
N LEU A 146 -15.43 -5.16 3.28
CA LEU A 146 -15.16 -4.10 4.25
C LEU A 146 -15.47 -2.72 3.70
N LEU A 147 -15.56 -2.58 2.37
CA LEU A 147 -15.70 -1.32 1.66
C LEU A 147 -17.17 -0.86 1.60
N LYS A 148 -17.34 0.46 1.62
CA LYS A 148 -18.58 1.17 1.33
C LYS A 148 -18.43 1.81 -0.05
N TYR A 149 -19.05 1.21 -1.06
CA TYR A 149 -18.99 1.67 -2.44
C TYR A 149 -19.79 2.95 -2.64
N GLY A 150 -19.30 3.88 -3.45
CA GLY A 150 -19.88 5.20 -3.67
C GLY A 150 -19.88 6.10 -2.42
N LYS A 151 -19.07 5.77 -1.41
CA LYS A 151 -19.04 6.47 -0.12
C LYS A 151 -17.62 6.57 0.43
N LYS A 152 -17.46 7.44 1.43
CA LYS A 152 -16.22 7.55 2.20
C LYS A 152 -15.96 6.30 3.04
N ASN A 153 -14.70 5.88 3.01
CA ASN A 153 -14.13 4.81 3.81
C ASN A 153 -12.99 5.37 4.65
N LEU A 154 -12.72 4.74 5.78
CA LEU A 154 -11.59 5.06 6.65
C LEU A 154 -10.60 3.89 6.63
N LEU A 155 -9.37 4.17 6.23
CA LEU A 155 -8.22 3.29 6.39
C LEU A 155 -7.47 3.68 7.66
N GLU A 156 -7.20 2.71 8.52
CA GLU A 156 -6.36 2.85 9.71
C GLU A 156 -5.23 1.83 9.64
N VAL A 157 -3.99 2.30 9.75
CA VAL A 157 -2.80 1.45 9.68
C VAL A 157 -1.93 1.73 10.90
N THR A 158 -1.46 0.67 11.54
CA THR A 158 -0.43 0.74 12.58
C THR A 158 0.81 0.01 12.09
N VAL A 159 1.93 0.71 12.04
CA VAL A 159 3.23 0.15 11.66
C VAL A 159 4.15 0.18 12.86
N SER A 160 4.72 -0.96 13.23
CA SER A 160 5.76 -1.06 14.26
C SER A 160 7.13 -1.04 13.60
N LYS A 161 8.06 -0.26 14.14
CA LYS A 161 9.43 -0.12 13.61
C LYS A 161 10.21 -1.42 13.66
N GLU A 162 10.06 -2.17 14.75
CA GLU A 162 10.61 -3.52 14.90
C GLU A 162 9.48 -4.56 14.89
N SER A 163 9.81 -5.75 14.43
CA SER A 163 8.88 -6.87 14.41
C SER A 163 8.77 -7.53 15.79
N GLU A 164 7.61 -8.04 16.14
CA GLU A 164 7.43 -8.97 17.25
C GLU A 164 8.12 -10.32 16.98
N ASN A 165 8.45 -10.61 15.71
CA ASN A 165 9.16 -11.81 15.30
C ASN A 165 10.68 -11.58 15.35
N ALA A 166 11.36 -12.23 16.30
CA ALA A 166 12.80 -12.08 16.50
C ALA A 166 13.63 -12.46 15.25
N SER A 167 13.17 -13.42 14.44
CA SER A 167 13.89 -13.82 13.22
C SER A 167 13.81 -12.75 12.13
N VAL A 168 12.69 -12.05 12.02
CA VAL A 168 12.54 -10.89 11.12
C VAL A 168 13.52 -9.78 11.54
N ASN A 169 13.57 -9.44 12.84
CA ASN A 169 14.51 -8.44 13.34
C ASN A 169 15.96 -8.84 13.07
N LEU A 170 16.31 -10.10 13.29
CA LEU A 170 17.67 -10.58 13.05
C LEU A 170 18.09 -10.41 11.58
N VAL A 171 17.19 -10.70 10.64
CA VAL A 171 17.49 -10.70 9.21
C VAL A 171 17.38 -9.29 8.61
N GLU A 172 16.40 -8.50 9.04
CA GLU A 172 16.02 -7.26 8.35
C GLU A 172 16.38 -5.99 9.12
N ARG A 173 16.72 -6.10 10.43
CA ARG A 173 16.95 -4.93 11.30
C ARG A 173 18.34 -4.90 11.94
N ARG A 174 19.15 -5.93 11.76
CA ARG A 174 20.48 -6.09 12.42
C ARG A 174 21.60 -6.16 11.39
N ALA A 175 21.87 -5.02 10.71
CA ALA A 175 22.96 -4.90 9.75
C ALA A 175 23.46 -3.45 9.67
N ASP A 176 24.45 -3.21 8.82
CA ASP A 176 25.17 -1.94 8.67
C ASP A 176 24.34 -0.92 7.88
N TYR A 177 23.18 -0.55 8.40
CA TYR A 177 22.29 0.46 7.82
C TYR A 177 21.39 1.12 8.88
N TRP A 178 20.77 2.24 8.53
CA TRP A 178 19.75 2.89 9.32
C TRP A 178 18.44 2.14 9.28
N ASN A 179 17.87 1.82 10.46
CA ASN A 179 16.55 1.26 10.59
C ASN A 179 15.51 2.39 10.56
N PHE A 180 14.71 2.41 9.52
CA PHE A 180 13.60 3.33 9.39
C PHE A 180 12.26 2.63 9.68
N GLY A 181 11.22 3.43 9.93
CA GLY A 181 9.85 2.97 10.07
C GLY A 181 8.92 3.69 9.10
N GLY A 182 7.80 3.07 8.75
CA GLY A 182 6.77 3.73 7.98
C GLY A 182 6.27 2.95 6.76
N ILE A 183 5.26 3.54 6.13
CA ILE A 183 4.74 3.09 4.83
C ILE A 183 5.60 3.78 3.77
N PHE A 184 6.67 3.13 3.35
CA PHE A 184 7.69 3.75 2.48
C PHE A 184 7.54 3.42 0.99
N ARG A 185 6.55 2.59 0.64
CA ARG A 185 6.16 2.29 -0.74
C ARG A 185 4.65 2.48 -0.93
N PRO A 186 4.18 2.56 -2.19
CA PRO A 186 2.79 2.86 -2.49
C PRO A 186 1.76 1.94 -1.84
N VAL A 187 0.58 2.53 -1.59
CA VAL A 187 -0.64 1.83 -1.13
C VAL A 187 -1.76 2.12 -2.13
N PHE A 188 -2.47 1.07 -2.56
CA PHE A 188 -3.56 1.21 -3.52
C PHE A 188 -4.60 0.11 -3.38
N LEU A 189 -5.79 0.37 -3.90
CA LEU A 189 -6.78 -0.66 -4.21
C LEU A 189 -6.47 -1.24 -5.59
N GLU A 190 -6.52 -2.57 -5.69
CA GLU A 190 -6.36 -3.33 -6.93
C GLU A 190 -7.65 -4.11 -7.19
N VAL A 191 -8.24 -3.88 -8.38
CA VAL A 191 -9.56 -4.38 -8.78
C VAL A 191 -9.47 -5.23 -10.04
#